data_fbc6a08e27f4dcde5f51146680aae8e7
#
_entry.id   fbc6a08e27f4dcde5f51146680aae8e7
#
_cell.length_a   1.000
_cell.length_b   1.000
_cell.length_c   1.000
_cell.angle_alpha   90.00
_cell.angle_beta   90.00
_cell.angle_gamma   90.00
#
_symmetry.space_group_name_H-M   'P 1'
#
loop_
_entity.id
_entity.type
_entity.pdbx_description
1 polymer ?
#
loop_
_entity_poly.entity_id
_entity_poly.type
_entity_poly.pdbx_seq_one_letter_code
_entity_poly.pdbx_strand_id
1 'polypeptide(L)'
;MNPFKKTFTLGSQQVTLETGEIARQAHGAVLCKMEDTVVLAAVTAAKDAKPGQDFFPLTVDYAERTYAAGKIPGGFFKREGRPSEKETLTSRLIDRPIRPLFPDGFYNEVQVVAQVLSLNPEVDSDIPAMLAVSAALTISGIPFNGPIGACRVGYLDGQYVLNPTATQLKTSQLNLVVAGHVSSDALGMNLVLDRIEKLGALEVYCTSGMVRYKRS
;
A
#
# COMPACT_ATOMS: atom_id res chain seq x y z
N MET A 1 -21.68 4.19 12.69
CA MET A 1 -21.39 4.20 11.24
C MET A 1 -21.85 2.87 10.69
N ASN A 2 -22.52 2.85 9.56
CA ASN A 2 -22.84 1.60 8.89
C ASN A 2 -21.58 1.08 8.19
N PRO A 3 -21.32 -0.23 8.21
CA PRO A 3 -20.20 -0.80 7.48
C PRO A 3 -20.39 -0.55 5.98
N PHE A 4 -19.33 -0.17 5.32
CA PHE A 4 -19.29 0.03 3.88
C PHE A 4 -18.26 -0.90 3.26
N LYS A 5 -18.67 -1.57 2.17
CA LYS A 5 -17.84 -2.54 1.47
C LYS A 5 -17.82 -2.25 -0.03
N LYS A 6 -16.65 -2.23 -0.63
CA LYS A 6 -16.44 -2.09 -2.07
C LYS A 6 -15.52 -3.20 -2.56
N THR A 7 -15.95 -3.89 -3.61
CA THR A 7 -15.17 -4.95 -4.27
C THR A 7 -14.89 -4.55 -5.72
N PHE A 8 -13.68 -4.79 -6.18
CA PHE A 8 -13.23 -4.59 -7.55
C PHE A 8 -12.15 -5.62 -7.92
N THR A 9 -11.82 -5.69 -9.21
CA THR A 9 -10.77 -6.60 -9.72
C THR A 9 -9.54 -5.79 -10.06
N LEU A 10 -8.36 -6.25 -9.64
CA LEU A 10 -7.05 -5.70 -9.95
C LEU A 10 -6.16 -6.78 -10.58
N GLY A 11 -6.00 -6.73 -11.90
CA GLY A 11 -5.41 -7.84 -12.65
C GLY A 11 -6.31 -9.08 -12.60
N SER A 12 -5.77 -10.20 -12.18
CA SER A 12 -6.51 -11.45 -11.98
C SER A 12 -7.11 -11.62 -10.57
N GLN A 13 -6.83 -10.69 -9.65
CA GLN A 13 -7.15 -10.82 -8.23
C GLN A 13 -8.32 -9.95 -7.84
N GLN A 14 -9.17 -10.46 -6.95
CA GLN A 14 -10.27 -9.70 -6.37
C GLN A 14 -9.81 -8.93 -5.14
N VAL A 15 -10.08 -7.63 -5.12
CA VAL A 15 -9.77 -6.74 -3.99
C VAL A 15 -11.07 -6.26 -3.36
N THR A 16 -11.16 -6.35 -2.05
CA THR A 16 -12.29 -5.83 -1.26
C THR A 16 -11.78 -4.85 -0.22
N LEU A 17 -12.36 -3.66 -0.18
CA LEU A 17 -12.14 -2.66 0.84
C LEU A 17 -13.37 -2.57 1.75
N GLU A 18 -13.15 -2.65 3.06
CA GLU A 18 -14.21 -2.57 4.07
C GLU A 18 -13.85 -1.51 5.11
N THR A 19 -14.83 -0.72 5.54
CA THR A 19 -14.65 0.31 6.58
C THR A 19 -15.86 0.40 7.50
N GLY A 20 -15.67 0.98 8.70
CA GLY A 20 -16.74 1.26 9.65
C GLY A 20 -16.96 0.22 10.75
N GLU A 21 -16.33 -0.94 10.69
CA GLU A 21 -16.47 -1.99 11.72
C GLU A 21 -15.32 -2.00 12.72
N ILE A 22 -14.07 -1.92 12.23
CA ILE A 22 -12.85 -2.10 13.03
C ILE A 22 -12.16 -0.75 13.22
N ALA A 23 -11.43 -0.59 14.34
CA ALA A 23 -10.61 0.59 14.67
C ALA A 23 -11.40 1.92 14.62
N ARG A 24 -12.61 1.94 15.16
CA ARG A 24 -13.54 3.09 15.11
C ARG A 24 -13.03 4.38 15.77
N GLN A 25 -11.98 4.29 16.59
CA GLN A 25 -11.37 5.46 17.23
C GLN A 25 -10.30 6.13 16.37
N ALA A 26 -9.86 5.48 15.28
CA ALA A 26 -8.97 6.07 14.31
C ALA A 26 -9.72 7.11 13.46
N HIS A 27 -8.99 8.07 12.89
CA HIS A 27 -9.56 9.03 11.95
C HIS A 27 -10.03 8.36 10.66
N GLY A 28 -9.27 7.35 10.19
CA GLY A 28 -9.65 6.48 9.10
C GLY A 28 -9.17 5.06 9.36
N ALA A 29 -10.01 4.07 9.07
CA ALA A 29 -9.63 2.66 9.15
C ALA A 29 -10.25 1.87 8.01
N VAL A 30 -9.45 1.04 7.35
CA VAL A 30 -9.86 0.23 6.21
C VAL A 30 -9.25 -1.17 6.35
N LEU A 31 -10.09 -2.17 6.13
CA LEU A 31 -9.68 -3.55 5.94
C LEU A 31 -9.61 -3.81 4.43
N CYS A 32 -8.42 -4.14 3.93
CA CYS A 32 -8.22 -4.57 2.56
C CYS A 32 -8.04 -6.08 2.52
N LYS A 33 -8.88 -6.74 1.73
CA LYS A 33 -8.76 -8.16 1.43
C LYS A 33 -8.40 -8.33 -0.04
N MET A 34 -7.32 -9.04 -0.32
CA MET A 34 -6.87 -9.41 -1.65
C MET A 34 -6.69 -10.93 -1.66
N GLU A 35 -7.63 -11.64 -2.29
CA GLU A 35 -7.84 -13.06 -2.07
C GLU A 35 -7.95 -13.38 -0.56
N ASP A 36 -7.07 -14.22 0.00
CA ASP A 36 -7.04 -14.55 1.43
C ASP A 36 -6.02 -13.73 2.24
N THR A 37 -5.28 -12.83 1.59
CA THR A 37 -4.44 -11.86 2.29
C THR A 37 -5.28 -10.69 2.78
N VAL A 38 -5.27 -10.44 4.09
CA VAL A 38 -6.07 -9.40 4.74
C VAL A 38 -5.17 -8.47 5.53
N VAL A 39 -5.29 -7.18 5.25
CA VAL A 39 -4.53 -6.12 5.92
C VAL A 39 -5.48 -5.08 6.49
N LEU A 40 -5.30 -4.75 7.77
CA LEU A 40 -5.96 -3.63 8.42
C LEU A 40 -5.03 -2.41 8.39
N ALA A 41 -5.50 -1.30 7.85
CA ALA A 41 -4.85 -0.01 7.96
C ALA A 41 -5.67 0.92 8.87
N ALA A 42 -5.01 1.59 9.79
CA ALA A 42 -5.61 2.60 10.66
C ALA A 42 -4.73 3.87 10.65
N VAL A 43 -5.37 5.02 10.57
CA VAL A 43 -4.70 6.32 10.48
C VAL A 43 -5.21 7.24 11.57
N THR A 44 -4.28 7.88 12.26
CA THR A 44 -4.57 8.90 13.28
C THR A 44 -3.71 10.14 13.04
N ALA A 45 -4.22 11.32 13.39
CA ALA A 45 -3.47 12.56 13.36
C ALA A 45 -3.63 13.32 14.67
N ALA A 46 -2.59 14.03 15.08
CA ALA A 46 -2.69 15.00 16.17
C ALA A 46 -3.55 16.19 15.71
N LYS A 47 -4.30 16.81 16.65
CA LYS A 47 -5.12 17.97 16.34
C LYS A 47 -4.29 19.20 15.98
N ASP A 48 -3.17 19.39 16.67
CA ASP A 48 -2.30 20.55 16.54
C ASP A 48 -0.85 20.08 16.32
N ALA A 49 -0.07 20.90 15.62
CA ALA A 49 1.36 20.71 15.50
C ALA A 49 2.06 21.06 16.83
N LYS A 50 3.15 20.37 17.15
CA LYS A 50 3.98 20.71 18.33
C LYS A 50 4.61 22.08 18.14
N PRO A 51 4.72 22.92 19.19
CA PRO A 51 5.39 24.21 19.11
C PRO A 51 6.85 24.05 18.61
N GLY A 52 7.22 24.84 17.60
CA GLY A 52 8.57 24.80 17.00
C GLY A 52 8.79 23.67 16.01
N GLN A 53 7.74 22.96 15.59
CA GLN A 53 7.83 21.92 14.59
C GLN A 53 8.05 22.52 13.20
N ASP A 54 9.16 22.16 12.55
CA ASP A 54 9.59 22.66 11.24
C ASP A 54 9.56 21.61 10.14
N PHE A 55 9.14 20.36 10.47
CA PHE A 55 9.01 19.25 9.54
C PHE A 55 7.71 18.48 9.74
N PHE A 56 7.29 17.74 8.74
CA PHE A 56 6.10 16.88 8.79
C PHE A 56 6.42 15.52 9.44
N PRO A 57 5.92 15.26 10.66
CA PRO A 57 6.17 14.01 11.37
C PRO A 57 5.15 12.93 10.95
N LEU A 58 5.45 12.24 9.86
CA LEU A 58 4.73 11.06 9.40
C LEU A 58 5.44 9.79 9.88
N THR A 59 4.73 8.95 10.60
CA THR A 59 5.19 7.62 11.01
C THR A 59 4.35 6.56 10.32
N VAL A 60 4.99 5.61 9.66
CA VAL A 60 4.35 4.47 9.02
C VAL A 60 4.87 3.19 9.65
N ASP A 61 3.99 2.47 10.33
CA ASP A 61 4.27 1.19 10.97
C ASP A 61 3.57 0.08 10.19
N TYR A 62 4.35 -0.80 9.59
CA TYR A 62 3.85 -2.02 8.97
C TYR A 62 4.28 -3.23 9.78
N ALA A 63 3.34 -4.11 10.10
CA ALA A 63 3.57 -5.30 10.89
C ALA A 63 3.01 -6.56 10.22
N GLU A 64 3.87 -7.57 10.04
CA GLU A 64 3.55 -8.88 9.50
C GLU A 64 3.86 -9.95 10.55
N ARG A 65 2.88 -10.24 11.39
CA ARG A 65 3.05 -11.16 12.52
C ARG A 65 2.91 -12.61 12.06
N THR A 66 3.65 -13.51 12.70
CA THR A 66 3.68 -14.94 12.37
C THR A 66 2.31 -15.62 12.45
N TYR A 67 1.41 -15.12 13.31
CA TYR A 67 0.04 -15.65 13.41
C TYR A 67 -0.75 -15.48 12.11
N ALA A 68 -0.49 -14.42 11.32
CA ALA A 68 -1.17 -14.18 10.05
C ALA A 68 -0.92 -15.31 9.04
N ALA A 69 0.24 -15.97 9.13
CA ALA A 69 0.58 -17.16 8.35
C ALA A 69 0.26 -18.49 9.07
N GLY A 70 -0.50 -18.44 10.18
CA GLY A 70 -0.81 -19.61 10.99
C GLY A 70 0.40 -20.25 11.69
N LYS A 71 1.46 -19.46 11.93
CA LYS A 71 2.73 -19.95 12.48
C LYS A 71 2.98 -19.39 13.88
N ILE A 72 3.78 -20.12 14.66
CA ILE A 72 4.29 -19.66 15.94
C ILE A 72 5.67 -19.03 15.72
N PRO A 73 6.01 -17.91 16.41
CA PRO A 73 7.33 -17.30 16.31
C PRO A 73 8.45 -18.30 16.59
N GLY A 74 9.50 -18.22 15.77
CA GLY A 74 10.72 -19.03 15.94
C GLY A 74 11.52 -18.64 17.18
N GLY A 75 12.67 -19.31 17.33
CA GLY A 75 13.60 -19.05 18.43
C GLY A 75 13.19 -19.63 19.78
N PHE A 76 14.09 -19.50 20.75
CA PHE A 76 13.91 -20.07 22.10
C PHE A 76 12.73 -19.43 22.85
N PHE A 77 12.60 -18.11 22.79
CA PHE A 77 11.57 -17.37 23.53
C PHE A 77 10.17 -17.42 22.91
N LYS A 78 10.01 -17.96 21.71
CA LYS A 78 8.72 -17.99 21.00
C LYS A 78 8.01 -16.63 20.94
N ARG A 79 8.78 -15.56 20.82
CA ARG A 79 8.31 -14.17 20.75
C ARG A 79 8.78 -13.51 19.48
N GLU A 80 7.93 -12.64 18.95
CA GLU A 80 8.31 -11.70 17.90
C GLU A 80 9.11 -10.56 18.52
N GLY A 81 10.22 -10.22 17.88
CA GLY A 81 11.13 -9.19 18.35
C GLY A 81 10.97 -7.87 17.61
N ARG A 82 12.11 -7.31 17.19
CA ARG A 82 12.15 -6.09 16.38
C ARG A 82 11.53 -6.35 15.00
N PRO A 83 11.05 -5.29 14.31
CA PRO A 83 10.60 -5.41 12.94
C PRO A 83 11.65 -6.07 12.05
N SER A 84 11.22 -6.94 11.17
CA SER A 84 12.07 -7.58 10.17
C SER A 84 12.53 -6.56 9.11
N GLU A 85 13.52 -6.92 8.33
CA GLU A 85 13.96 -6.12 7.19
C GLU A 85 12.81 -5.90 6.20
N LYS A 86 12.00 -6.93 5.90
CA LYS A 86 10.82 -6.84 5.05
C LYS A 86 9.82 -5.83 5.60
N GLU A 87 9.49 -5.89 6.89
CA GLU A 87 8.56 -4.94 7.52
C GLU A 87 9.07 -3.50 7.42
N THR A 88 10.35 -3.28 7.66
CA THR A 88 10.98 -1.96 7.55
C THR A 88 10.96 -1.43 6.11
N LEU A 89 11.28 -2.27 5.14
CA LEU A 89 11.26 -1.90 3.72
C LEU A 89 9.84 -1.62 3.22
N THR A 90 8.86 -2.43 3.64
CA THR A 90 7.45 -2.21 3.29
C THR A 90 6.91 -0.94 3.93
N SER A 91 7.26 -0.63 5.18
CA SER A 91 6.92 0.67 5.80
C SER A 91 7.42 1.85 4.96
N ARG A 92 8.67 1.78 4.49
CA ARG A 92 9.26 2.81 3.61
C ARG A 92 8.62 2.86 2.23
N LEU A 93 8.23 1.69 1.69
CA LEU A 93 7.54 1.58 0.42
C LEU A 93 6.16 2.27 0.47
N ILE A 94 5.48 2.19 1.62
CA ILE A 94 4.21 2.89 1.88
C ILE A 94 4.46 4.39 2.10
N ASP A 95 5.44 4.76 2.93
CA ASP A 95 5.71 6.16 3.30
C ASP A 95 6.05 7.04 2.09
N ARG A 96 6.91 6.56 1.19
CA ARG A 96 7.43 7.37 0.08
C ARG A 96 6.37 7.94 -0.86
N PRO A 97 5.37 7.18 -1.36
CA PRO A 97 4.35 7.72 -2.26
C PRO A 97 3.28 8.55 -1.54
N ILE A 98 3.05 8.38 -0.25
CA ILE A 98 2.02 9.13 0.48
C ILE A 98 2.54 10.45 1.04
N ARG A 99 3.80 10.52 1.47
CA ARG A 99 4.38 11.71 2.12
C ARG A 99 4.27 13.00 1.30
N PRO A 100 4.59 13.01 0.00
CA PRO A 100 4.50 14.22 -0.80
C PRO A 100 3.06 14.67 -1.12
N LEU A 101 2.05 13.86 -0.76
CA LEU A 101 0.65 14.18 -1.00
C LEU A 101 0.00 14.95 0.16
N PHE A 102 0.72 15.18 1.24
CA PHE A 102 0.29 16.11 2.28
C PHE A 102 0.66 17.54 1.88
N PRO A 103 -0.21 18.52 2.15
CA PRO A 103 0.03 19.90 1.75
C PRO A 103 1.22 20.51 2.51
N ASP A 104 1.91 21.45 1.85
CA ASP A 104 2.97 22.22 2.48
C ASP A 104 2.44 23.00 3.70
N GLY A 105 3.22 23.03 4.77
CA GLY A 105 2.83 23.67 6.01
C GLY A 105 1.94 22.83 6.94
N PHE A 106 1.60 21.61 6.56
CA PHE A 106 0.92 20.67 7.45
C PHE A 106 1.96 19.92 8.31
N TYR A 107 2.05 20.28 9.57
CA TYR A 107 3.04 19.75 10.52
C TYR A 107 2.43 18.94 11.68
N ASN A 108 1.16 18.61 11.60
CA ASN A 108 0.52 17.75 12.59
C ASN A 108 1.09 16.33 12.48
N GLU A 109 1.36 15.71 13.63
CA GLU A 109 1.84 14.33 13.67
C GLU A 109 0.78 13.38 13.10
N VAL A 110 1.17 12.57 12.11
CA VAL A 110 0.32 11.54 11.52
C VAL A 110 0.96 10.18 11.73
N GLN A 111 0.17 9.27 12.28
CA GLN A 111 0.55 7.87 12.43
C GLN A 111 -0.32 6.99 11.56
N VAL A 112 0.33 6.15 10.76
CA VAL A 112 -0.28 5.14 9.90
C VAL A 112 0.17 3.77 10.41
N VAL A 113 -0.78 2.92 10.76
CA VAL A 113 -0.51 1.54 11.17
C VAL A 113 -1.15 0.60 10.16
N ALA A 114 -0.35 -0.27 9.55
CA ALA A 114 -0.80 -1.32 8.66
C ALA A 114 -0.42 -2.68 9.26
N GLN A 115 -1.41 -3.51 9.56
CA GLN A 115 -1.22 -4.81 10.19
C GLN A 115 -1.79 -5.93 9.34
N VAL A 116 -0.96 -6.93 9.02
CA VAL A 116 -1.39 -8.13 8.31
C VAL A 116 -2.12 -9.04 9.29
N LEU A 117 -3.39 -9.33 8.99
CA LEU A 117 -4.25 -10.19 9.81
C LEU A 117 -4.31 -11.63 9.29
N SER A 118 -4.23 -11.80 7.98
CA SER A 118 -4.16 -13.09 7.30
C SER A 118 -3.23 -12.98 6.10
N LEU A 119 -2.44 -13.99 5.83
CA LEU A 119 -1.47 -14.04 4.73
C LEU A 119 -1.67 -15.30 3.90
N ASN A 120 -2.01 -15.09 2.62
CA ASN A 120 -1.92 -16.12 1.60
C ASN A 120 -0.47 -16.15 1.07
N PRO A 121 0.22 -17.31 1.10
CA PRO A 121 1.61 -17.42 0.61
C PRO A 121 1.82 -17.02 -0.86
N GLU A 122 0.76 -17.07 -1.67
CA GLU A 122 0.82 -16.71 -3.09
C GLU A 122 0.54 -15.21 -3.35
N VAL A 123 0.02 -14.46 -2.35
CA VAL A 123 -0.34 -13.04 -2.48
C VAL A 123 0.41 -12.24 -1.42
N ASP A 124 1.44 -11.51 -1.85
CA ASP A 124 2.23 -10.67 -0.94
C ASP A 124 1.36 -9.55 -0.33
N SER A 125 1.63 -9.21 0.90
CA SER A 125 0.82 -8.28 1.70
C SER A 125 1.16 -6.80 1.48
N ASP A 126 2.23 -6.48 0.75
CA ASP A 126 2.66 -5.11 0.49
C ASP A 126 1.63 -4.31 -0.35
N ILE A 127 1.13 -4.89 -1.45
CA ILE A 127 0.14 -4.22 -2.30
C ILE A 127 -1.19 -3.99 -1.56
N PRO A 128 -1.82 -5.00 -0.92
CA PRO A 128 -3.02 -4.74 -0.12
C PRO A 128 -2.77 -3.77 1.03
N ALA A 129 -1.57 -3.72 1.63
CA ALA A 129 -1.23 -2.72 2.65
C ALA A 129 -1.21 -1.30 2.08
N MET A 130 -0.61 -1.09 0.91
CA MET A 130 -0.59 0.22 0.23
C MET A 130 -2.00 0.69 -0.12
N LEU A 131 -2.84 -0.20 -0.64
CA LEU A 131 -4.24 0.09 -0.98
C LEU A 131 -5.07 0.42 0.27
N ALA A 132 -4.90 -0.36 1.35
CA ALA A 132 -5.59 -0.13 2.62
C ALA A 132 -5.21 1.23 3.22
N VAL A 133 -3.92 1.57 3.26
CA VAL A 133 -3.40 2.85 3.79
C VAL A 133 -3.90 4.02 2.94
N SER A 134 -3.85 3.90 1.62
CA SER A 134 -4.38 4.90 0.69
C SER A 134 -5.85 5.20 0.94
N ALA A 135 -6.67 4.16 1.05
CA ALA A 135 -8.09 4.29 1.32
C ALA A 135 -8.35 4.87 2.72
N ALA A 136 -7.62 4.41 3.75
CA ALA A 136 -7.76 4.90 5.12
C ALA A 136 -7.42 6.40 5.24
N LEU A 137 -6.34 6.86 4.59
CA LEU A 137 -5.97 8.27 4.52
C LEU A 137 -7.06 9.09 3.82
N THR A 138 -7.58 8.60 2.69
CA THR A 138 -8.60 9.31 1.90
C THR A 138 -9.89 9.55 2.69
N ILE A 139 -10.32 8.58 3.51
CA ILE A 139 -11.56 8.69 4.31
C ILE A 139 -11.35 9.33 5.68
N SER A 140 -10.11 9.58 6.10
CA SER A 140 -9.77 10.05 7.44
C SER A 140 -10.17 11.49 7.73
N GLY A 141 -10.39 12.31 6.69
CA GLY A 141 -10.57 13.76 6.82
C GLY A 141 -9.28 14.54 7.09
N ILE A 142 -8.11 13.86 7.15
CA ILE A 142 -6.79 14.50 7.21
C ILE A 142 -6.50 15.11 5.82
N PRO A 143 -5.86 16.31 5.74
CA PRO A 143 -5.51 16.91 4.46
C PRO A 143 -4.53 15.99 3.69
N PHE A 144 -5.06 15.30 2.69
CA PHE A 144 -4.33 14.32 1.89
C PHE A 144 -4.78 14.40 0.43
N ASN A 145 -3.86 14.71 -0.47
CA ASN A 145 -4.11 14.92 -1.90
C ASN A 145 -4.06 13.60 -2.71
N GLY A 146 -4.30 12.45 -2.04
CA GLY A 146 -4.45 11.14 -2.70
C GLY A 146 -5.85 10.93 -3.27
N PRO A 147 -6.24 9.69 -3.58
CA PRO A 147 -5.60 8.42 -3.21
C PRO A 147 -4.38 8.05 -4.06
N ILE A 148 -3.58 7.11 -3.56
CA ILE A 148 -2.58 6.39 -4.36
C ILE A 148 -3.13 5.03 -4.79
N GLY A 149 -2.68 4.58 -5.95
CA GLY A 149 -2.80 3.21 -6.39
C GLY A 149 -1.47 2.48 -6.31
N ALA A 150 -1.52 1.16 -6.18
CA ALA A 150 -0.35 0.32 -6.17
C ALA A 150 -0.61 -1.02 -6.86
N CYS A 151 0.39 -1.54 -7.55
CA CYS A 151 0.39 -2.89 -8.10
C CYS A 151 1.81 -3.45 -8.19
N ARG A 152 1.92 -4.77 -8.27
CA ARG A 152 3.15 -5.45 -8.63
C ARG A 152 3.10 -5.84 -10.11
N VAL A 153 4.20 -5.69 -10.82
CA VAL A 153 4.32 -6.04 -12.23
C VAL A 153 5.39 -7.10 -12.38
N GLY A 154 5.03 -8.22 -12.99
CA GLY A 154 5.93 -9.26 -13.46
C GLY A 154 6.05 -9.27 -14.97
N TYR A 155 7.05 -9.98 -15.51
CA TYR A 155 7.21 -10.25 -16.94
C TYR A 155 7.40 -11.74 -17.15
N LEU A 156 6.41 -12.39 -17.75
CA LEU A 156 6.31 -13.83 -17.95
C LEU A 156 5.97 -14.12 -19.41
N ASP A 157 6.66 -15.05 -20.03
CA ASP A 157 6.37 -15.53 -21.39
C ASP A 157 6.17 -14.41 -22.43
N GLY A 158 6.98 -13.33 -22.30
CA GLY A 158 6.89 -12.20 -23.21
C GLY A 158 5.80 -11.19 -22.89
N GLN A 159 5.03 -11.34 -21.80
CA GLN A 159 3.92 -10.48 -21.41
C GLN A 159 4.08 -9.90 -20.01
N TYR A 160 3.57 -8.68 -19.81
CA TYR A 160 3.46 -8.09 -18.48
C TYR A 160 2.24 -8.65 -17.75
N VAL A 161 2.45 -9.07 -16.50
CA VAL A 161 1.41 -9.61 -15.64
C VAL A 161 1.27 -8.74 -14.41
N LEU A 162 0.02 -8.33 -14.11
CA LEU A 162 -0.29 -7.55 -12.90
C LEU A 162 -0.52 -8.48 -11.72
N ASN A 163 0.11 -8.14 -10.60
CA ASN A 163 0.04 -8.87 -9.34
C ASN A 163 0.29 -10.37 -9.53
N PRO A 164 1.44 -10.76 -10.12
CA PRO A 164 1.77 -12.17 -10.26
C PRO A 164 1.86 -12.84 -8.89
N THR A 165 1.51 -14.12 -8.83
CA THR A 165 1.63 -14.91 -7.61
C THR A 165 3.10 -15.11 -7.21
N ALA A 166 3.36 -15.47 -5.94
CA ALA A 166 4.70 -15.76 -5.46
C ALA A 166 5.39 -16.89 -6.28
N THR A 167 4.59 -17.87 -6.74
CA THR A 167 5.07 -18.93 -7.62
C THR A 167 5.45 -18.39 -9.00
N GLN A 168 4.64 -17.53 -9.60
CA GLN A 168 4.94 -16.89 -10.88
C GLN A 168 6.16 -15.96 -10.81
N LEU A 169 6.37 -15.26 -9.70
CA LEU A 169 7.52 -14.38 -9.51
C LEU A 169 8.87 -15.12 -9.54
N LYS A 170 8.90 -16.42 -9.20
CA LYS A 170 10.14 -17.23 -9.27
C LYS A 170 10.68 -17.39 -10.68
N THR A 171 9.80 -17.37 -11.69
CA THR A 171 10.16 -17.51 -13.12
C THR A 171 10.09 -16.18 -13.85
N SER A 172 9.61 -15.13 -13.21
CA SER A 172 9.47 -13.79 -13.80
C SER A 172 10.83 -13.11 -13.97
N GLN A 173 11.03 -12.50 -15.14
CA GLN A 173 12.22 -11.68 -15.44
C GLN A 173 12.12 -10.26 -14.83
N LEU A 174 10.97 -9.89 -14.30
CA LEU A 174 10.71 -8.60 -13.66
C LEU A 174 9.95 -8.80 -12.35
N ASN A 175 10.34 -8.06 -11.32
CA ASN A 175 9.58 -7.93 -10.09
C ASN A 175 9.63 -6.45 -9.69
N LEU A 176 8.60 -5.71 -10.05
CA LEU A 176 8.53 -4.26 -9.87
C LEU A 176 7.25 -3.90 -9.13
N VAL A 177 7.36 -3.12 -8.06
CA VAL A 177 6.24 -2.48 -7.40
C VAL A 177 6.09 -1.07 -7.95
N VAL A 178 4.90 -0.76 -8.43
CA VAL A 178 4.53 0.56 -8.96
C VAL A 178 3.49 1.17 -8.02
N ALA A 179 3.73 2.40 -7.59
CA ALA A 179 2.77 3.18 -6.83
C ALA A 179 2.71 4.61 -7.37
N GLY A 180 1.52 5.19 -7.36
CA GLY A 180 1.33 6.54 -7.84
C GLY A 180 -0.05 7.08 -7.50
N HIS A 181 -0.22 8.40 -7.66
CA HIS A 181 -1.52 9.06 -7.50
C HIS A 181 -1.96 9.67 -8.83
N VAL A 182 -3.26 9.93 -8.91
CA VAL A 182 -3.88 10.64 -10.04
C VAL A 182 -3.77 12.13 -9.77
N SER A 183 -3.08 12.88 -10.64
CA SER A 183 -3.20 14.34 -10.64
C SER A 183 -4.58 14.75 -11.15
N SER A 184 -5.05 15.95 -10.80
CA SER A 184 -6.36 16.48 -11.19
C SER A 184 -6.63 16.44 -12.70
N ASP A 185 -5.59 16.32 -13.52
CA ASP A 185 -5.65 16.29 -14.98
C ASP A 185 -5.50 14.87 -15.57
N ALA A 186 -5.31 13.84 -14.74
CA ALA A 186 -5.14 12.48 -15.19
C ALA A 186 -6.35 11.63 -14.85
N LEU A 187 -7.06 11.21 -15.87
CA LEU A 187 -8.08 10.17 -15.80
C LEU A 187 -7.54 8.90 -15.09
N GLY A 188 -8.01 8.65 -13.93
CA GLY A 188 -7.97 7.45 -13.10
C GLY A 188 -6.85 6.41 -13.26
N MET A 189 -6.62 5.69 -12.17
CA MET A 189 -5.68 4.56 -12.06
C MET A 189 -5.81 3.52 -13.21
N ASN A 190 -6.99 3.41 -13.83
CA ASN A 190 -7.21 2.59 -15.04
C ASN A 190 -6.34 3.05 -16.22
N LEU A 191 -5.96 4.32 -16.29
CA LEU A 191 -5.12 4.83 -17.36
C LEU A 191 -3.64 4.48 -17.19
N VAL A 192 -3.18 4.37 -15.97
CA VAL A 192 -1.82 3.85 -15.67
C VAL A 192 -1.76 2.37 -16.04
N LEU A 193 -2.78 1.61 -15.68
CA LEU A 193 -2.90 0.18 -16.03
C LEU A 193 -3.12 -0.03 -17.53
N ASP A 194 -4.01 0.73 -18.15
CA ASP A 194 -4.25 0.73 -19.62
C ASP A 194 -3.02 1.14 -20.42
N ARG A 195 -2.20 2.07 -19.90
CA ARG A 195 -0.94 2.47 -20.55
C ARG A 195 0.16 1.43 -20.37
N ILE A 196 0.22 0.75 -19.24
CA ILE A 196 1.13 -0.40 -19.03
C ILE A 196 0.77 -1.52 -20.02
N GLU A 197 -0.51 -1.80 -20.25
CA GLU A 197 -0.96 -2.81 -21.22
C GLU A 197 -0.75 -2.38 -22.68
N LYS A 198 -0.99 -1.10 -23.01
CA LYS A 198 -0.98 -0.60 -24.42
C LYS A 198 0.38 -0.19 -24.95
N LEU A 199 1.35 0.15 -24.10
CA LEU A 199 2.58 0.80 -24.57
C LEU A 199 3.75 -0.14 -24.82
N GLY A 200 3.72 -1.38 -24.38
CA GLY A 200 4.89 -2.28 -24.54
C GLY A 200 6.19 -1.67 -23.98
N ALA A 201 6.10 -0.52 -23.36
CA ALA A 201 7.17 0.22 -22.70
C ALA A 201 6.68 0.66 -21.32
N LEU A 202 7.37 0.21 -20.28
CA LEU A 202 7.07 0.57 -18.89
C LEU A 202 7.44 2.05 -18.66
N GLU A 203 6.47 2.94 -18.69
CA GLU A 203 6.64 4.30 -18.15
C GLU A 203 6.30 4.27 -16.65
N VAL A 204 7.30 4.29 -15.80
CA VAL A 204 7.13 4.35 -14.35
C VAL A 204 7.06 5.82 -13.93
N TYR A 205 5.92 6.25 -13.43
CA TYR A 205 5.77 7.57 -12.82
C TYR A 205 6.14 7.48 -11.34
N CYS A 206 7.27 8.07 -10.98
CA CYS A 206 7.58 8.38 -9.58
C CYS A 206 7.09 9.78 -9.24
N THR A 207 6.68 10.02 -8.00
CA THR A 207 6.25 11.35 -7.50
C THR A 207 7.31 12.44 -7.60
N SER A 208 8.54 12.10 -8.00
CA SER A 208 9.68 13.02 -8.20
C SER A 208 10.18 13.09 -9.66
N GLY A 209 9.49 12.51 -10.63
CA GLY A 209 9.90 12.55 -12.03
C GLY A 209 9.61 11.26 -12.80
N MET A 210 9.58 11.39 -14.10
CA MET A 210 9.35 10.31 -15.04
C MET A 210 10.64 9.50 -15.24
N VAL A 211 10.62 8.22 -14.90
CA VAL A 211 11.71 7.30 -15.25
C VAL A 211 11.28 6.47 -16.45
N ARG A 212 11.93 6.70 -17.58
CA ARG A 212 11.70 5.91 -18.81
C ARG A 212 12.72 4.79 -18.87
N TYR A 213 12.25 3.56 -18.86
CA TYR A 213 13.07 2.41 -19.25
C TYR A 213 12.81 2.07 -20.71
N LYS A 214 13.82 2.32 -21.55
CA LYS A 214 13.80 1.87 -22.94
C LYS A 214 14.50 0.51 -23.00
N ARG A 215 13.81 -0.47 -23.58
CA ARG A 215 14.42 -1.78 -23.87
C ARG A 215 15.47 -1.56 -24.94
N SER A 216 16.69 -1.98 -24.70
CA SER A 216 17.72 -2.18 -25.73
C SER A 216 17.45 -3.46 -26.51
#